data_46a41a41991e5901f22a68ef394a3950
#
_entry.id   46a41a41991e5901f22a68ef394a3950
#
_cell.length_a   1.000
_cell.length_b   1.000
_cell.length_c   1.000
_cell.angle_alpha   90.00
_cell.angle_beta   90.00
_cell.angle_gamma   90.00
#
_symmetry.space_group_name_H-M   'P 1'
#
loop_
_entity.id
_entity.type
_entity.pdbx_description
1 polymer ?
#
loop_
_entity_poly.entity_id
_entity_poly.type
_entity_poly.pdbx_seq_one_letter_code
_entity_poly.pdbx_strand_id
1 'polypeptide(L)'
;MRNVKFRLHNDTDDCYIIAEQKDGVYYAKGFAAKKSDATTFIPNAQGHIVAKGLEDDAYSLTEIATDKGYVLLKDAVKIVIKTSENGQCEKCGAKLLTASATVNGKDVTMTDGNAIVPLTVVNNPGFDLPKTGGYGVWMYTVGGVLLLGAAAFIAVKSRKHKSEK
;
A
#
# COMPACT_ATOMS: atom_id res chain seq x y z
N MET A 1 -1.93 3.33 12.16
CA MET A 1 -1.13 2.48 11.26
C MET A 1 0.33 2.81 11.47
N ARG A 2 1.16 1.83 11.90
CA ARG A 2 2.58 2.09 12.29
C ARG A 2 3.60 1.59 11.27
N ASN A 3 3.21 0.68 10.39
CA ASN A 3 4.13 0.04 9.44
C ASN A 3 3.87 0.41 7.99
N VAL A 4 2.96 1.34 7.75
CA VAL A 4 2.65 1.82 6.40
C VAL A 4 3.83 2.64 5.89
N LYS A 5 4.28 2.36 4.67
CA LYS A 5 5.42 3.03 4.04
C LYS A 5 5.10 3.31 2.58
N PHE A 6 5.54 4.46 2.13
CA PHE A 6 5.35 4.90 0.75
C PHE A 6 6.67 5.26 0.09
N ARG A 7 6.65 5.29 -1.23
CA ARG A 7 7.71 5.81 -2.08
C ARG A 7 7.11 6.71 -3.14
N LEU A 8 7.76 7.80 -3.43
CA LEU A 8 7.35 8.78 -4.42
C LEU A 8 8.28 8.70 -5.64
N HIS A 9 7.68 8.59 -6.81
CA HIS A 9 8.35 8.59 -8.11
C HIS A 9 7.86 9.80 -8.91
N ASN A 10 8.76 10.54 -9.51
CA ASN A 10 8.45 11.54 -10.52
C ASN A 10 8.32 10.83 -11.86
N ASP A 11 7.12 10.81 -12.40
CA ASP A 11 6.81 10.11 -13.66
C ASP A 11 7.23 10.95 -14.89
N THR A 12 7.42 12.26 -14.74
CA THR A 12 7.89 13.15 -15.81
C THR A 12 9.35 12.92 -16.10
N ASP A 13 10.19 12.87 -15.06
CA ASP A 13 11.65 12.75 -15.16
C ASP A 13 12.15 11.31 -14.98
N ASP A 14 11.24 10.35 -14.79
CA ASP A 14 11.54 8.93 -14.56
C ASP A 14 12.55 8.70 -13.42
N CYS A 15 12.33 9.35 -12.28
CA CYS A 15 13.22 9.29 -11.13
C CYS A 15 12.48 9.22 -9.81
N TYR A 16 13.16 8.76 -8.76
CA TYR A 16 12.60 8.67 -7.40
C TYR A 16 12.99 9.90 -6.58
N ILE A 17 12.11 10.32 -5.68
CA ILE A 17 12.37 11.48 -4.82
C ILE A 17 13.28 11.09 -3.67
N ILE A 18 14.35 11.85 -3.49
CA ILE A 18 15.19 11.88 -2.28
C ILE A 18 14.71 13.05 -1.42
N ALA A 19 14.35 12.78 -0.17
CA ALA A 19 13.91 13.79 0.77
C ALA A 19 14.59 13.63 2.14
N GLU A 20 14.80 14.74 2.81
CA GLU A 20 15.24 14.81 4.20
C GLU A 20 14.06 15.09 5.11
N GLN A 21 13.92 14.33 6.19
CA GLN A 21 12.87 14.58 7.18
C GLN A 21 13.37 15.50 8.29
N LYS A 22 12.68 16.62 8.50
CA LYS A 22 12.92 17.56 9.57
C LYS A 22 11.60 17.99 10.19
N ASP A 23 11.49 17.89 11.49
CA ASP A 23 10.28 18.27 12.27
C ASP A 23 8.98 17.61 11.76
N GLY A 24 9.06 16.34 11.31
CA GLY A 24 7.94 15.58 10.78
C GLY A 24 7.56 15.91 9.32
N VAL A 25 8.28 16.82 8.67
CA VAL A 25 8.08 17.22 7.27
C VAL A 25 9.22 16.68 6.41
N TYR A 26 8.90 16.10 5.26
CA TYR A 26 9.85 15.66 4.25
C TYR A 26 10.12 16.82 3.28
N TYR A 27 11.37 17.19 3.11
CA TYR A 27 11.81 18.22 2.15
C TYR A 27 12.54 17.53 1.01
N ALA A 28 12.05 17.69 -0.23
CA ALA A 28 12.71 17.18 -1.41
C ALA A 28 14.11 17.83 -1.53
N LYS A 29 15.14 17.00 -1.76
CA LYS A 29 16.56 17.40 -1.81
C LYS A 29 17.22 16.99 -3.13
N GLY A 30 16.60 16.08 -3.86
CA GLY A 30 17.15 15.57 -5.11
C GLY A 30 16.43 14.33 -5.60
N PHE A 31 17.04 13.67 -6.55
CA PHE A 31 16.47 12.57 -7.30
C PHE A 31 17.39 11.35 -7.30
N ALA A 32 16.81 10.16 -7.34
CA ALA A 32 17.51 8.90 -7.47
C ALA A 32 17.01 8.15 -8.70
N ALA A 33 17.93 7.65 -9.52
CA ALA A 33 17.58 6.79 -10.65
C ALA A 33 17.13 5.39 -10.19
N LYS A 34 17.62 4.94 -9.02
CA LYS A 34 17.31 3.61 -8.50
C LYS A 34 16.30 3.68 -7.37
N LYS A 35 15.35 2.76 -7.40
CA LYS A 35 14.33 2.56 -6.36
C LYS A 35 14.92 2.32 -4.96
N SER A 36 16.10 1.69 -4.86
CA SER A 36 16.79 1.43 -3.61
C SER A 36 17.24 2.69 -2.88
N ASP A 37 17.54 3.74 -3.62
CA ASP A 37 18.14 4.97 -3.12
C ASP A 37 17.09 6.04 -2.79
N ALA A 38 15.82 5.75 -3.12
CA ALA A 38 14.67 6.61 -2.88
C ALA A 38 14.32 6.71 -1.39
N THR A 39 13.86 7.89 -0.97
CA THR A 39 13.35 8.07 0.38
C THR A 39 12.10 7.23 0.63
N THR A 40 12.05 6.58 1.79
CA THR A 40 10.85 5.93 2.30
C THR A 40 10.06 6.94 3.14
N PHE A 41 8.86 7.27 2.72
CA PHE A 41 7.95 8.15 3.43
C PHE A 41 7.12 7.34 4.42
N ILE A 42 7.15 7.73 5.69
CA ILE A 42 6.44 7.05 6.79
C ILE A 42 5.45 8.04 7.40
N PRO A 43 4.17 7.68 7.52
CA PRO A 43 3.19 8.54 8.18
C PRO A 43 3.54 8.77 9.66
N ASN A 44 3.20 9.93 10.17
CA ASN A 44 3.28 10.22 11.60
C ASN A 44 2.21 9.45 12.40
N ALA A 45 2.13 9.68 13.72
CA ALA A 45 1.17 9.00 14.59
C ALA A 45 -0.30 9.25 14.22
N GLN A 46 -0.60 10.38 13.56
CA GLN A 46 -1.91 10.75 13.05
C GLN A 46 -2.20 10.20 11.64
N GLY A 47 -1.23 9.52 11.03
CA GLY A 47 -1.35 8.97 9.68
C GLY A 47 -1.03 9.96 8.57
N HIS A 48 -0.42 11.12 8.87
CA HIS A 48 -0.11 12.14 7.89
C HIS A 48 1.33 12.06 7.40
N ILE A 49 1.53 12.32 6.12
CA ILE A 49 2.82 12.59 5.47
C ILE A 49 2.74 14.00 4.89
N VAL A 50 3.69 14.86 5.25
CA VAL A 50 3.82 16.17 4.63
C VAL A 50 5.13 16.17 3.83
N ALA A 51 5.03 16.38 2.52
CA ALA A 51 6.17 16.53 1.63
C ALA A 51 6.17 17.94 1.03
N LYS A 52 7.33 18.60 1.01
CA LYS A 52 7.54 19.95 0.48
C LYS A 52 8.67 19.97 -0.54
N GLY A 53 8.64 20.97 -1.43
CA GLY A 53 9.65 21.17 -2.45
C GLY A 53 9.49 20.23 -3.65
N LEU A 54 8.28 19.77 -3.92
CA LEU A 54 7.92 19.07 -5.14
C LEU A 54 7.66 20.12 -6.25
N GLU A 55 8.09 19.80 -7.45
CA GLU A 55 7.91 20.61 -8.66
C GLU A 55 6.54 20.36 -9.31
N ASP A 56 6.23 21.12 -10.36
CA ASP A 56 5.01 20.95 -11.16
C ASP A 56 5.16 19.82 -12.17
N ASP A 57 4.99 18.61 -11.68
CA ASP A 57 5.20 17.36 -12.39
C ASP A 57 4.08 16.34 -12.13
N ALA A 58 4.20 15.19 -12.80
CA ALA A 58 3.40 14.00 -12.53
C ALA A 58 4.15 13.06 -11.59
N TYR A 59 3.46 12.60 -10.55
CA TYR A 59 4.03 11.72 -9.51
C TYR A 59 3.21 10.46 -9.32
N SER A 60 3.88 9.39 -8.93
CA SER A 60 3.29 8.14 -8.48
C SER A 60 3.67 7.86 -7.03
N LEU A 61 2.68 7.86 -6.14
CA LEU A 61 2.84 7.45 -4.75
C LEU A 61 2.51 5.97 -4.62
N THR A 62 3.51 5.15 -4.35
CA THR A 62 3.38 3.69 -4.22
C THR A 62 3.48 3.28 -2.76
N GLU A 63 2.51 2.53 -2.27
CA GLU A 63 2.60 1.88 -0.96
C GLU A 63 3.54 0.67 -1.06
N ILE A 64 4.58 0.64 -0.22
CA ILE A 64 5.62 -0.41 -0.23
C ILE A 64 5.58 -1.31 1.01
N ALA A 65 4.85 -0.92 2.04
CA ALA A 65 4.54 -1.73 3.21
C ALA A 65 3.22 -1.27 3.83
N THR A 66 2.51 -2.21 4.44
CA THR A 66 1.25 -1.93 5.18
C THR A 66 1.23 -2.68 6.49
N ASP A 67 0.29 -2.35 7.38
CA ASP A 67 0.10 -3.02 8.66
C ASP A 67 -0.46 -4.44 8.47
N LYS A 68 -0.20 -5.30 9.46
CA LYS A 68 -0.75 -6.66 9.49
C LYS A 68 -2.29 -6.60 9.45
N GLY A 69 -2.89 -7.44 8.60
CA GLY A 69 -4.34 -7.48 8.39
C GLY A 69 -4.85 -6.53 7.31
N TYR A 70 -3.96 -5.81 6.63
CA TYR A 70 -4.28 -4.96 5.48
C TYR A 70 -3.59 -5.46 4.22
N VAL A 71 -4.14 -5.11 3.06
CA VAL A 71 -3.57 -5.42 1.75
C VAL A 71 -2.93 -4.16 1.17
N LEU A 72 -1.73 -4.31 0.60
CA LEU A 72 -1.07 -3.24 -0.14
C LEU A 72 -1.97 -2.70 -1.25
N LEU A 73 -1.92 -1.41 -1.49
CA LEU A 73 -2.57 -0.81 -2.65
C LEU A 73 -2.07 -1.49 -3.92
N LYS A 74 -3.00 -1.92 -4.76
CA LYS A 74 -2.69 -2.56 -6.04
C LYS A 74 -2.04 -1.60 -7.01
N ASP A 75 -2.57 -0.37 -7.06
CA ASP A 75 -2.14 0.66 -7.99
C ASP A 75 -1.56 1.85 -7.23
N ALA A 76 -0.54 2.49 -7.81
CA ALA A 76 0.01 3.71 -7.27
C ALA A 76 -1.02 4.84 -7.37
N VAL A 77 -1.03 5.73 -6.38
CA VAL A 77 -1.83 6.96 -6.44
C VAL A 77 -1.13 7.94 -7.35
N LYS A 78 -1.81 8.35 -8.44
CA LYS A 78 -1.30 9.31 -9.40
C LYS A 78 -1.61 10.73 -8.95
N ILE A 79 -0.59 11.57 -8.89
CA ILE A 79 -0.70 12.98 -8.49
C ILE A 79 -0.11 13.80 -9.64
N VAL A 80 -0.83 14.78 -10.13
CA VAL A 80 -0.29 15.75 -11.10
C VAL A 80 -0.41 17.14 -10.49
N ILE A 81 0.70 17.83 -10.41
CA ILE A 81 0.78 19.23 -9.95
C ILE A 81 1.06 20.08 -11.17
N LYS A 82 0.36 21.19 -11.32
CA LYS A 82 0.58 22.16 -12.40
C LYS A 82 0.58 23.56 -11.82
N THR A 83 1.51 24.38 -12.29
CA THR A 83 1.53 25.81 -12.01
C THR A 83 1.16 26.59 -13.26
N SER A 84 0.51 27.71 -13.08
CA SER A 84 0.16 28.64 -14.16
C SER A 84 0.41 30.09 -13.68
N GLU A 85 0.78 30.95 -14.61
CA GLU A 85 0.88 32.37 -14.34
C GLU A 85 -0.52 32.99 -14.24
N ASN A 86 -0.77 33.73 -13.16
CA ASN A 86 -2.05 34.39 -12.91
C ASN A 86 -1.81 35.88 -12.58
N GLY A 87 -1.28 36.62 -13.55
CA GLY A 87 -1.04 38.04 -13.41
C GLY A 87 0.35 38.40 -12.86
N GLN A 88 0.52 39.66 -12.52
CA GLN A 88 1.73 40.21 -11.95
C GLN A 88 1.43 41.03 -10.69
N CYS A 89 2.37 41.02 -9.76
CA CYS A 89 2.32 41.89 -8.59
C CYS A 89 2.51 43.35 -9.07
N GLU A 90 1.54 44.20 -8.81
CA GLU A 90 1.56 45.62 -9.19
C GLU A 90 2.73 46.41 -8.57
N LYS A 91 3.21 45.97 -7.39
CA LYS A 91 4.29 46.68 -6.69
C LYS A 91 5.70 46.29 -7.10
N CYS A 92 5.91 45.01 -7.47
CA CYS A 92 7.27 44.48 -7.73
C CYS A 92 7.44 43.86 -9.12
N GLY A 93 6.36 43.77 -9.91
CA GLY A 93 6.38 43.14 -11.25
C GLY A 93 6.58 41.62 -11.23
N ALA A 94 6.64 40.99 -10.06
CA ALA A 94 6.81 39.55 -9.95
C ALA A 94 5.58 38.81 -10.50
N LYS A 95 5.80 37.72 -11.23
CA LYS A 95 4.72 36.85 -11.71
C LYS A 95 4.01 36.18 -10.56
N LEU A 96 2.70 36.25 -10.57
CA LEU A 96 1.85 35.53 -9.62
C LEU A 96 1.60 34.13 -10.19
N LEU A 97 1.87 33.11 -9.41
CA LEU A 97 1.63 31.73 -9.78
C LEU A 97 0.42 31.18 -9.05
N THR A 98 -0.40 30.44 -9.78
CA THR A 98 -1.50 29.65 -9.22
C THR A 98 -1.19 28.18 -9.47
N ALA A 99 -1.33 27.35 -8.44
CA ALA A 99 -1.16 25.92 -8.57
C ALA A 99 -2.52 25.21 -8.65
N SER A 100 -2.56 24.12 -9.38
CA SER A 100 -3.68 23.18 -9.44
C SER A 100 -3.14 21.77 -9.33
N ALA A 101 -3.97 20.83 -8.83
CA ALA A 101 -3.56 19.45 -8.75
C ALA A 101 -4.71 18.50 -9.07
N THR A 102 -4.36 17.32 -9.60
CA THR A 102 -5.27 16.19 -9.74
C THR A 102 -4.76 14.99 -8.97
N VAL A 103 -5.67 14.19 -8.43
CA VAL A 103 -5.35 12.91 -7.78
C VAL A 103 -6.17 11.83 -8.47
N ASN A 104 -5.48 10.83 -9.04
CA ASN A 104 -6.09 9.78 -9.87
C ASN A 104 -7.01 10.36 -10.98
N GLY A 105 -6.56 11.46 -11.60
CA GLY A 105 -7.26 12.13 -12.68
C GLY A 105 -8.47 12.97 -12.26
N LYS A 106 -8.71 13.16 -10.97
CA LYS A 106 -9.76 14.03 -10.44
C LYS A 106 -9.16 15.29 -9.85
N ASP A 107 -9.73 16.44 -10.17
CA ASP A 107 -9.31 17.71 -9.59
C ASP A 107 -9.49 17.69 -8.07
N VAL A 108 -8.50 18.22 -7.36
CA VAL A 108 -8.55 18.41 -5.91
C VAL A 108 -8.46 19.87 -5.56
N THR A 109 -9.28 20.28 -4.58
CA THR A 109 -9.19 21.64 -4.04
C THR A 109 -7.94 21.73 -3.17
N MET A 110 -6.98 22.54 -3.61
CA MET A 110 -5.79 22.83 -2.85
C MET A 110 -6.13 23.75 -1.67
N THR A 111 -5.39 23.61 -0.58
CA THR A 111 -5.55 24.43 0.62
C THR A 111 -4.30 25.27 0.88
N ASP A 112 -4.35 26.15 1.84
CA ASP A 112 -3.26 27.05 2.24
C ASP A 112 -2.70 27.87 1.06
N GLY A 113 -3.57 28.65 0.43
CA GLY A 113 -3.20 29.52 -0.70
C GLY A 113 -2.77 28.76 -1.93
N ASN A 114 -3.35 27.58 -2.20
CA ASN A 114 -2.99 26.66 -3.29
C ASN A 114 -1.58 26.05 -3.19
N ALA A 115 -1.08 25.92 -1.96
CA ALA A 115 0.25 25.33 -1.72
C ALA A 115 0.22 23.90 -1.22
N ILE A 116 -0.95 23.38 -0.79
CA ILE A 116 -1.11 22.03 -0.25
C ILE A 116 -2.07 21.22 -1.12
N VAL A 117 -1.60 20.05 -1.60
CA VAL A 117 -2.42 19.04 -2.28
C VAL A 117 -2.91 18.04 -1.22
N PRO A 118 -4.19 18.08 -0.81
CA PRO A 118 -4.70 17.09 0.13
C PRO A 118 -4.90 15.75 -0.57
N LEU A 119 -4.39 14.68 0.04
CA LEU A 119 -4.50 13.32 -0.45
C LEU A 119 -4.86 12.38 0.69
N THR A 120 -5.89 11.56 0.50
CA THR A 120 -6.26 10.50 1.43
C THR A 120 -6.04 9.14 0.78
N VAL A 121 -5.23 8.31 1.44
CA VAL A 121 -5.03 6.91 1.05
C VAL A 121 -5.80 6.03 2.04
N VAL A 122 -6.70 5.20 1.49
CA VAL A 122 -7.50 4.26 2.28
C VAL A 122 -6.95 2.85 2.09
N ASN A 123 -6.46 2.23 3.18
CA ASN A 123 -6.03 0.84 3.17
C ASN A 123 -7.22 -0.07 3.40
N ASN A 124 -7.35 -1.08 2.56
CA ASN A 124 -8.40 -2.08 2.68
C ASN A 124 -7.96 -3.21 3.63
N PRO A 125 -8.83 -3.67 4.55
CA PRO A 125 -8.55 -4.83 5.36
C PRO A 125 -8.39 -6.06 4.45
N GLY A 126 -7.36 -6.87 4.73
CA GLY A 126 -7.17 -8.16 4.09
C GLY A 126 -8.16 -9.18 4.63
N PHE A 127 -8.55 -10.14 3.79
CA PHE A 127 -9.27 -11.31 4.27
C PHE A 127 -8.27 -12.23 4.96
N ASP A 128 -8.39 -12.40 6.26
CA ASP A 128 -7.79 -13.55 6.93
C ASP A 128 -8.56 -14.79 6.44
N LEU A 129 -7.94 -15.55 5.53
CA LEU A 129 -8.47 -16.87 5.19
C LEU A 129 -8.56 -17.68 6.49
N PRO A 130 -9.72 -18.29 6.80
CA PRO A 130 -9.81 -19.20 7.92
C PRO A 130 -8.65 -20.21 7.81
N LYS A 131 -7.89 -20.38 8.88
CA LYS A 131 -6.87 -21.43 8.96
C LYS A 131 -7.58 -22.79 8.92
N THR A 132 -7.89 -23.27 7.72
CA THR A 132 -8.53 -24.58 7.49
C THR A 132 -7.61 -25.75 7.82
N GLY A 133 -6.38 -25.51 8.26
CA GLY A 133 -5.37 -26.50 8.66
C GLY A 133 -5.22 -26.68 10.18
N GLY A 134 -6.22 -26.30 10.99
CA GLY A 134 -6.17 -26.48 12.43
C GLY A 134 -6.55 -27.90 12.90
N TYR A 135 -6.62 -28.10 14.21
CA TYR A 135 -6.94 -29.35 14.92
C TYR A 135 -8.10 -30.17 14.34
N GLY A 136 -9.05 -29.52 13.62
CA GLY A 136 -10.21 -30.18 13.03
C GLY A 136 -9.84 -31.19 11.94
N VAL A 137 -8.89 -30.87 11.03
CA VAL A 137 -8.49 -31.77 9.94
C VAL A 137 -7.80 -33.02 10.50
N TRP A 138 -6.99 -32.88 11.54
CA TRP A 138 -6.35 -34.00 12.21
C TRP A 138 -7.36 -34.98 12.82
N MET A 139 -8.38 -34.49 13.49
CA MET A 139 -9.42 -35.35 14.09
C MET A 139 -10.20 -36.16 13.03
N TYR A 140 -10.55 -35.51 11.92
CA TYR A 140 -11.22 -36.21 10.80
C TYR A 140 -10.32 -37.21 10.10
N THR A 141 -9.03 -36.91 9.95
CA THR A 141 -8.06 -37.82 9.35
C THR A 141 -7.85 -39.04 10.22
N VAL A 142 -7.65 -38.87 11.52
CA VAL A 142 -7.50 -40.00 12.47
C VAL A 142 -8.78 -40.83 12.53
N GLY A 143 -9.95 -40.19 12.61
CA GLY A 143 -11.27 -40.89 12.60
C GLY A 143 -11.47 -41.69 11.31
N GLY A 144 -11.13 -41.13 10.15
CA GLY A 144 -11.22 -41.82 8.86
C GLY A 144 -10.30 -43.05 8.77
N VAL A 145 -9.06 -42.94 9.24
CA VAL A 145 -8.09 -44.06 9.24
C VAL A 145 -8.57 -45.18 10.18
N LEU A 146 -9.09 -44.85 11.34
CA LEU A 146 -9.64 -45.85 12.29
C LEU A 146 -10.86 -46.61 11.71
N LEU A 147 -11.76 -45.91 11.03
CA LEU A 147 -12.92 -46.52 10.38
C LEU A 147 -12.50 -47.46 9.26
N LEU A 148 -11.56 -47.06 8.42
CA LEU A 148 -11.02 -47.92 7.34
C LEU A 148 -10.30 -49.14 7.91
N GLY A 149 -9.52 -49.00 8.99
CA GLY A 149 -8.86 -50.09 9.68
C GLY A 149 -9.86 -51.08 10.29
N ALA A 150 -10.93 -50.63 10.93
CA ALA A 150 -11.97 -51.47 11.47
C ALA A 150 -12.74 -52.22 10.38
N ALA A 151 -13.07 -51.56 9.27
CA ALA A 151 -13.74 -52.21 8.14
C ALA A 151 -12.85 -53.31 7.49
N ALA A 152 -11.55 -53.05 7.30
CA ALA A 152 -10.61 -54.05 6.79
C ALA A 152 -10.46 -55.26 7.74
N PHE A 153 -10.37 -55.01 9.04
CA PHE A 153 -10.31 -56.06 10.06
C PHE A 153 -11.54 -56.94 10.05
N ILE A 154 -12.75 -56.39 10.00
CA ILE A 154 -14.01 -57.15 9.89
C ILE A 154 -14.06 -57.97 8.62
N ALA A 155 -13.64 -57.41 7.48
CA ALA A 155 -13.62 -58.11 6.19
C ALA A 155 -12.65 -59.29 6.18
N VAL A 156 -11.48 -59.18 6.80
CA VAL A 156 -10.52 -60.29 6.92
C VAL A 156 -11.04 -61.37 7.86
N LYS A 157 -11.61 -60.98 8.98
CA LYS A 157 -12.19 -61.92 9.96
C LYS A 157 -13.36 -62.70 9.35
N SER A 158 -14.24 -62.04 8.59
CA SER A 158 -15.39 -62.67 7.94
C SER A 158 -14.98 -63.68 6.85
N ARG A 159 -13.87 -63.39 6.12
CA ARG A 159 -13.31 -64.34 5.13
C ARG A 159 -12.75 -65.59 5.78
N LYS A 160 -12.02 -65.47 6.92
CA LYS A 160 -11.50 -66.64 7.65
C LYS A 160 -12.64 -67.55 8.14
N HIS A 161 -13.74 -67.01 8.63
CA HIS A 161 -14.87 -67.81 9.13
C HIS A 161 -15.64 -68.54 8.01
N LYS A 162 -15.55 -68.08 6.75
CA LYS A 162 -16.13 -68.79 5.58
C LYS A 162 -15.23 -69.89 5.03
N SER A 163 -13.94 -69.91 5.37
CA SER A 163 -12.97 -70.95 4.90
C SER A 163 -12.90 -72.16 5.81
N GLU A 164 -13.55 -72.14 6.98
CA GLU A 164 -13.59 -73.24 7.95
C GLU A 164 -14.95 -74.00 7.99
N LYS A 165 -15.80 -73.74 7.02
CA LYS A 165 -17.01 -74.50 6.73
C LYS A 165 -16.88 -75.14 5.33
#